data_338dc8d13c21fb9d01dd25e2ffd73741
#
_entry.id   338dc8d13c21fb9d01dd25e2ffd73741
#
_cell.length_a   1.000
_cell.length_b   1.000
_cell.length_c   1.000
_cell.angle_alpha   90.00
_cell.angle_beta   90.00
_cell.angle_gamma   90.00
#
_symmetry.space_group_name_H-M   'P 1'
#
loop_
_entity.id
_entity.type
_entity.pdbx_description
1 polymer ?
#
loop_
_entity_poly.entity_id
_entity_poly.type
_entity_poly.pdbx_seq_one_letter_code
_entity_poly.pdbx_strand_id
1 'polypeptide(L)'
;MPALTAKQIRLHLRAVPNWSKRAQTISRTFEFEGFLKSIEFVRRIASRAQKCNHHPDIDIRFNKVTLTLTTHDEGGITEKDFSMARQCDQVLSKFFAPCSAQSTIQTSSPGKVGKT
;
A
#
# COMPACT_ATOMS: atom_id res chain seq x y z
N MET A 1 -10.72 -16.01 -9.30
CA MET A 1 -9.32 -16.46 -9.20
C MET A 1 -9.14 -17.32 -7.98
N PRO A 2 -8.49 -18.47 -8.12
CA PRO A 2 -8.28 -19.33 -6.95
C PRO A 2 -7.23 -18.74 -6.02
N ALA A 3 -7.30 -19.12 -4.76
CA ALA A 3 -6.30 -18.71 -3.80
C ALA A 3 -4.93 -19.27 -4.19
N LEU A 4 -3.91 -18.47 -3.97
CA LEU A 4 -2.54 -18.86 -4.31
C LEU A 4 -1.98 -19.84 -3.28
N THR A 5 -1.05 -20.68 -3.75
CA THR A 5 -0.34 -21.57 -2.85
C THR A 5 0.69 -20.79 -2.05
N ALA A 6 1.20 -21.39 -0.97
CA ALA A 6 2.23 -20.75 -0.15
C ALA A 6 3.46 -20.38 -0.98
N LYS A 7 3.84 -21.25 -1.91
CA LYS A 7 5.00 -20.99 -2.77
C LYS A 7 4.74 -19.80 -3.68
N GLN A 8 3.55 -19.73 -4.29
CA GLN A 8 3.19 -18.62 -5.16
C GLN A 8 3.17 -17.32 -4.38
N ILE A 9 2.64 -17.34 -3.16
CA ILE A 9 2.60 -16.16 -2.32
C ILE A 9 4.00 -15.66 -2.02
N ARG A 10 4.93 -16.56 -1.69
CA ARG A 10 6.31 -16.16 -1.43
C ARG A 10 6.94 -15.49 -2.63
N LEU A 11 6.66 -16.01 -3.82
CA LEU A 11 7.20 -15.42 -5.05
C LEU A 11 6.63 -14.03 -5.30
N HIS A 12 5.33 -13.88 -5.12
CA HIS A 12 4.70 -12.57 -5.32
C HIS A 12 5.16 -11.54 -4.30
N LEU A 13 5.42 -11.97 -3.07
CA LEU A 13 5.89 -11.04 -2.03
C LEU A 13 7.22 -10.40 -2.37
N ARG A 14 8.03 -11.05 -3.20
CA ARG A 14 9.31 -10.47 -3.62
C ARG A 14 9.12 -9.19 -4.42
N ALA A 15 8.00 -9.06 -5.13
CA ALA A 15 7.71 -7.86 -5.90
C ALA A 15 7.13 -6.74 -5.06
N VAL A 16 6.70 -7.04 -3.84
CA VAL A 16 6.15 -6.06 -2.91
C VAL A 16 6.79 -6.27 -1.54
N PRO A 17 8.09 -5.98 -1.43
CA PRO A 17 8.87 -6.38 -0.24
C PRO A 17 8.44 -5.68 1.05
N ASN A 18 7.69 -4.60 0.96
CA ASN A 18 7.22 -3.89 2.15
C ASN A 18 5.89 -4.43 2.67
N TRP A 19 5.32 -5.42 1.98
CA TRP A 19 4.11 -6.07 2.40
C TRP A 19 4.44 -7.36 3.12
N SER A 20 3.68 -7.66 4.17
CA SER A 20 3.88 -8.87 4.98
C SER A 20 2.64 -9.74 4.92
N LYS A 21 2.87 -11.06 4.92
CA LYS A 21 1.77 -12.01 5.00
C LYS A 21 1.50 -12.37 6.45
N ARG A 22 0.22 -12.39 6.82
CA ARG A 22 -0.22 -12.92 8.11
C ARG A 22 -1.51 -13.67 7.88
N ALA A 23 -1.52 -14.97 8.20
CA ALA A 23 -2.67 -15.84 7.96
C ALA A 23 -3.10 -15.73 6.50
N GLN A 24 -4.32 -15.33 6.23
CA GLN A 24 -4.88 -15.27 4.88
C GLN A 24 -4.85 -13.86 4.30
N THR A 25 -3.98 -12.99 4.82
CA THR A 25 -3.93 -11.60 4.40
C THR A 25 -2.52 -11.16 4.10
N ILE A 26 -2.39 -10.07 3.33
CA ILE A 26 -1.14 -9.32 3.24
C ILE A 26 -1.43 -7.90 3.69
N SER A 27 -0.46 -7.27 4.33
CA SER A 27 -0.66 -5.92 4.85
C SER A 27 0.62 -5.12 4.81
N ARG A 28 0.45 -3.80 4.81
CA ARG A 28 1.55 -2.85 4.89
C ARG A 28 1.08 -1.63 5.66
N THR A 29 1.94 -1.07 6.51
CA THR A 29 1.69 0.20 7.18
C THR A 29 2.50 1.28 6.48
N PHE A 30 1.80 2.36 6.11
CA PHE A 30 2.39 3.52 5.45
C PHE A 30 2.44 4.66 6.45
N GLU A 31 3.53 5.40 6.46
CA GLU A 31 3.68 6.51 7.39
C GLU A 31 3.83 7.82 6.62
N PHE A 32 3.18 8.88 7.08
CA PHE A 32 3.14 10.16 6.39
C PHE A 32 3.57 11.29 7.33
N GLU A 33 3.66 12.50 6.79
CA GLU A 33 4.01 13.68 7.58
C GLU A 33 2.99 13.98 8.66
N GLY A 34 1.72 13.69 8.39
CA GLY A 34 0.66 14.01 9.32
C GLY A 34 -0.66 13.45 8.87
N PHE A 35 -1.70 13.82 9.57
CA PHE A 35 -3.03 13.24 9.38
C PHE A 35 -3.62 13.54 8.00
N LEU A 36 -3.50 14.79 7.55
CA LEU A 36 -4.11 15.16 6.26
C LEU A 36 -3.47 14.42 5.10
N LYS A 37 -2.16 14.19 5.16
CA LYS A 37 -1.50 13.40 4.12
C LYS A 37 -1.97 11.95 4.15
N SER A 38 -2.21 11.42 5.34
CA SER A 38 -2.75 10.08 5.49
C SER A 38 -4.13 9.96 4.81
N ILE A 39 -4.99 10.94 5.04
CA ILE A 39 -6.33 10.96 4.45
C ILE A 39 -6.24 11.11 2.93
N GLU A 40 -5.34 11.94 2.45
CA GLU A 40 -5.16 12.11 1.00
C GLU A 40 -4.75 10.78 0.36
N PHE A 41 -3.84 10.07 0.99
CA PHE A 41 -3.42 8.75 0.51
C PHE A 41 -4.60 7.79 0.44
N VAL A 42 -5.38 7.72 1.51
CA VAL A 42 -6.55 6.83 1.58
C VAL A 42 -7.56 7.17 0.49
N ARG A 43 -7.77 8.46 0.23
CA ARG A 43 -8.70 8.88 -0.80
C ARG A 43 -8.27 8.34 -2.17
N ARG A 44 -6.98 8.40 -2.45
CA ARG A 44 -6.46 7.90 -3.73
C ARG A 44 -6.55 6.38 -3.81
N ILE A 45 -6.28 5.70 -2.70
CA ILE A 45 -6.43 4.25 -2.64
C ILE A 45 -7.89 3.84 -2.85
N ALA A 46 -8.81 4.57 -2.21
CA ALA A 46 -10.23 4.27 -2.35
C ALA A 46 -10.68 4.37 -3.81
N SER A 47 -10.19 5.36 -4.54
CA SER A 47 -10.52 5.51 -5.95
C SER A 47 -10.05 4.30 -6.76
N ARG A 48 -8.84 3.84 -6.50
CA ARG A 48 -8.31 2.67 -7.20
C ARG A 48 -9.04 1.39 -6.82
N ALA A 49 -9.36 1.25 -5.54
CA ALA A 49 -10.08 0.07 -5.05
C ALA A 49 -11.46 -0.02 -5.71
N GLN A 50 -12.10 1.12 -5.87
CA GLN A 50 -13.42 1.15 -6.50
C GLN A 50 -13.34 0.74 -7.97
N LYS A 51 -12.32 1.22 -8.68
CA LYS A 51 -12.14 0.85 -10.08
C LYS A 51 -11.83 -0.63 -10.26
N CYS A 52 -11.05 -1.20 -9.35
CA CYS A 52 -10.67 -2.61 -9.42
C CYS A 52 -11.70 -3.53 -8.79
N ASN A 53 -12.69 -2.95 -8.10
CA ASN A 53 -13.70 -3.70 -7.37
C ASN A 53 -13.05 -4.68 -6.38
N HIS A 54 -11.99 -4.21 -5.72
CA HIS A 54 -11.29 -5.01 -4.73
C HIS A 54 -10.82 -4.07 -3.62
N HIS A 55 -11.45 -4.18 -2.46
CA HIS A 55 -11.36 -3.16 -1.40
C HIS A 55 -10.49 -3.65 -0.25
N PRO A 56 -9.43 -2.90 0.09
CA PRO A 56 -8.63 -3.24 1.27
C PRO A 56 -9.35 -2.86 2.55
N ASP A 57 -8.97 -3.50 3.64
CA ASP A 57 -9.33 -3.00 4.96
C ASP A 57 -8.38 -1.87 5.27
N ILE A 58 -8.90 -0.76 5.78
CA ILE A 58 -8.13 0.45 6.00
C ILE A 58 -8.19 0.82 7.46
N ASP A 59 -7.01 0.97 8.07
CA ASP A 59 -6.90 1.40 9.46
C ASP A 59 -6.05 2.67 9.47
N ILE A 60 -6.61 3.76 9.96
CA ILE A 60 -5.91 5.04 10.00
C ILE A 60 -5.66 5.41 11.45
N ARG A 61 -4.39 5.63 11.79
CA ARG A 61 -4.00 6.07 13.13
C ARG A 61 -3.07 7.25 13.00
N PHE A 62 -3.65 8.45 13.06
CA PHE A 62 -2.96 9.72 12.90
C PHE A 62 -2.20 9.75 11.57
N ASN A 63 -0.90 9.53 11.57
CA ASN A 63 -0.07 9.59 10.36
C ASN A 63 0.27 8.21 9.80
N LYS A 64 -0.37 7.16 10.30
CA LYS A 64 -0.10 5.79 9.86
C LYS A 64 -1.34 5.18 9.27
N VAL A 65 -1.19 4.61 8.09
CA VAL A 65 -2.27 3.93 7.39
C VAL A 65 -1.87 2.48 7.17
N THR A 66 -2.65 1.56 7.70
CA THR A 66 -2.41 0.14 7.48
C THR A 66 -3.46 -0.38 6.52
N LEU A 67 -3.00 -0.94 5.42
CA LEU A 67 -3.88 -1.56 4.44
C LEU A 67 -3.72 -3.07 4.53
N THR A 68 -4.85 -3.77 4.56
CA THR A 68 -4.86 -5.23 4.65
C THR A 68 -5.68 -5.76 3.49
N LEU A 69 -5.13 -6.72 2.77
CA LEU A 69 -5.75 -7.27 1.57
C LEU A 69 -5.95 -8.77 1.69
N THR A 70 -7.12 -9.21 1.28
CA THR A 70 -7.44 -10.64 1.16
C THR A 70 -8.58 -10.76 0.17
N THR A 71 -8.79 -11.94 -0.37
CA THR A 71 -9.91 -12.21 -1.28
C THR A 71 -10.85 -13.18 -0.59
N HIS A 72 -11.84 -12.64 0.11
CA HIS A 72 -12.76 -13.46 0.90
C HIS A 72 -13.46 -14.52 0.08
N ASP A 73 -13.89 -14.18 -1.12
CA ASP A 73 -14.62 -15.09 -1.99
C ASP A 73 -13.83 -16.34 -2.34
N GLU A 74 -12.51 -16.23 -2.33
CA GLU A 74 -11.63 -17.35 -2.67
C GLU A 74 -11.01 -17.99 -1.45
N GLY A 75 -11.30 -17.48 -0.27
CA GLY A 75 -10.80 -18.04 0.96
C GLY A 75 -9.34 -17.76 1.25
N GLY A 76 -8.76 -16.74 0.64
CA GLY A 76 -7.37 -16.43 0.88
C GLY A 76 -6.80 -15.42 -0.08
N ILE A 77 -5.48 -15.39 -0.17
CA ILE A 77 -4.76 -14.42 -0.97
C ILE A 77 -4.75 -14.85 -2.43
N THR A 78 -5.07 -13.92 -3.33
CA THR A 78 -5.05 -14.17 -4.77
C THR A 78 -4.17 -13.12 -5.45
N GLU A 79 -4.06 -13.24 -6.78
CA GLU A 79 -3.34 -12.23 -7.54
C GLU A 79 -3.98 -10.86 -7.48
N LYS A 80 -5.28 -10.79 -7.20
CA LYS A 80 -5.95 -9.50 -7.01
C LYS A 80 -5.33 -8.72 -5.87
N ASP A 81 -4.97 -9.42 -4.80
CA ASP A 81 -4.37 -8.78 -3.63
C ASP A 81 -3.01 -8.20 -3.97
N PHE A 82 -2.20 -8.94 -4.70
CA PHE A 82 -0.88 -8.45 -5.10
C PHE A 82 -0.97 -7.34 -6.14
N SER A 83 -1.93 -7.42 -7.03
CA SER A 83 -2.17 -6.33 -7.97
C SER A 83 -2.52 -5.04 -7.23
N MET A 84 -3.41 -5.14 -6.26
CA MET A 84 -3.80 -3.98 -5.47
C MET A 84 -2.63 -3.46 -4.62
N ALA A 85 -1.84 -4.37 -4.07
CA ALA A 85 -0.65 -3.97 -3.30
C ALA A 85 0.30 -3.15 -4.15
N ARG A 86 0.55 -3.59 -5.38
CA ARG A 86 1.42 -2.84 -6.31
C ARG A 86 0.84 -1.47 -6.62
N GLN A 87 -0.48 -1.38 -6.79
CA GLN A 87 -1.11 -0.10 -7.06
C GLN A 87 -0.99 0.84 -5.86
N CYS A 88 -1.12 0.32 -4.66
CA CYS A 88 -0.94 1.13 -3.45
C CYS A 88 0.48 1.67 -3.36
N ASP A 89 1.46 0.82 -3.67
CA ASP A 89 2.86 1.24 -3.66
C ASP A 89 3.12 2.30 -4.73
N GLN A 90 2.48 2.17 -5.89
CA GLN A 90 2.60 3.16 -6.96
C GLN A 90 2.01 4.50 -6.56
N VAL A 91 0.88 4.50 -5.87
CA VAL A 91 0.29 5.74 -5.38
C VAL A 91 1.26 6.43 -4.42
N LEU A 92 1.87 5.66 -3.52
CA LEU A 92 2.84 6.23 -2.61
C LEU A 92 4.00 6.87 -3.38
N SER A 93 4.59 6.15 -4.32
CA SER A 93 5.73 6.65 -5.09
C SER A 93 5.38 7.87 -5.91
N LYS A 94 4.20 7.86 -6.52
CA LYS A 94 3.83 8.87 -7.49
C LYS A 94 3.39 10.19 -6.84
N PHE A 95 2.65 10.10 -5.73
CA PHE A 95 2.02 11.27 -5.14
C PHE A 95 2.59 11.68 -3.79
N PHE A 96 3.35 10.81 -3.15
CA PHE A 96 3.89 11.04 -1.81
C PHE A 96 5.35 10.69 -1.74
N ALA A 97 6.06 10.79 -2.86
CA ALA A 97 7.44 10.38 -2.96
C ALA A 97 8.25 11.02 -1.84
N PRO A 98 8.91 10.22 -1.03
CA PRO A 98 9.77 10.77 0.00
C PRO A 98 10.93 11.40 -0.67
N CYS A 99 11.35 12.28 -0.08
CA CYS A 99 12.56 12.75 -0.61
C CYS A 99 13.68 11.84 -0.28
N SER A 100 13.23 11.10 0.04
CA SER A 100 13.83 10.23 0.20
C SER A 100 14.32 9.36 0.12
N ALA A 101 14.30 9.41 -0.09
CA ALA A 101 14.58 8.66 -0.29
C ALA A 101 15.31 8.32 -0.63
N GLN A 102 15.46 8.54 -0.73
CA GLN A 102 15.97 8.30 -1.20
C GLN A 102 16.75 8.66 -1.34
N SER A 103 17.08 9.08 -1.18
CA SER A 103 17.63 9.48 -1.40
C SER A 103 18.15 10.23 -1.44
N THR A 104 18.56 10.63 -1.39
CA THR A 104 18.87 11.37 -1.43
C THR A 104 18.94 12.33 -1.42
N ILE A 105 19.26 12.87 -1.38
CA ILE A 105 19.15 13.79 -1.26
C ILE A 105 18.73 14.66 -1.20
N GLN A 106 18.72 15.15 -1.04
CA GLN A 106 18.12 15.94 -0.96
C GLN A 106 17.61 16.56 -0.49
N THR A 107 17.80 17.03 -0.22
CA THR A 107 17.15 17.64 0.20
C THR A 107 16.40 18.18 0.49
N SER A 108 16.54 18.67 0.58
CA SER A 108 15.74 19.16 0.84
C SER A 108 14.90 19.55 1.01
N SER A 109 15.01 19.91 0.90
CA SER A 109 14.10 20.30 1.06
C SER A 109 13.24 20.44 1.24
N PRO A 110 13.56 20.69 1.19
CA PRO A 110 12.53 20.93 1.39
C PRO A 110 11.57 20.88 1.58
N GLY A 111 11.74 20.76 1.45
CA GLY A 111 10.76 20.68 1.58
C GLY A 111 9.99 20.66 1.49
N LYS A 112 10.26 20.75 1.36
CA LYS A 112 9.47 20.70 1.29
C LYS A 112 8.65 20.49 1.16
N VAL A 113 9.14 20.40 0.96
CA VAL A 113 8.23 20.16 0.84
C VAL A 113 7.38 20.04 1.10
N GLY A 114 7.44 20.02 1.10
CA GLY A 114 6.53 19.90 1.40
C GLY A 114 5.90 20.27 1.51
N LYS A 115 5.86 20.76 1.34
CA LYS A 115 5.05 21.15 1.58
C LYS A 115 4.20 21.15 1.40
N THR A 116 3.98 21.01 1.23
CA THR A 116 2.98 20.85 1.26
C THR A 116 2.36 20.88 1.41
#